data_c79754a8a11f2cd5abf0aac2dc6b6ce1
#
_entry.id   c79754a8a11f2cd5abf0aac2dc6b6ce1
#
_cell.length_a   1.000
_cell.length_b   1.000
_cell.length_c   1.000
_cell.angle_alpha   90.00
_cell.angle_beta   90.00
_cell.angle_gamma   90.00
#
_symmetry.space_group_name_H-M   'P 1'
#
loop_
_entity.id
_entity.type
_entity.pdbx_description
1 polymer ?
#
loop_
_entity_poly.entity_id
_entity_poly.type
_entity_poly.pdbx_seq_one_letter_code
_entity_poly.pdbx_strand_id
1 'polypeptide(L)'
;MYLSLISGRNPELLIGQHVVSAPFVKKSGLEIMSTGYMVIDGGAPTTVSYISNASPLPADKNEIAMCTAMAGEMLGMKLIYMDSGSGAKKAISESMIQKVASCIDVPLIVGGGIKTAEKAYLNCKAGADVIVVGNAIEKDASLIKEIASAIHSVPVKVS
;
A
#
# COMPACT_ATOMS: atom_id res chain seq x y z
N MET A 1 3.91 -0.19 11.69
CA MET A 1 4.66 -0.23 10.41
C MET A 1 5.67 0.92 10.39
N TYR A 2 6.82 0.72 9.77
CA TYR A 2 7.90 1.71 9.64
C TYR A 2 8.09 1.99 8.15
N LEU A 3 7.44 3.06 7.67
CA LEU A 3 7.23 3.32 6.25
C LEU A 3 8.43 4.00 5.60
N SER A 4 8.95 3.44 4.52
CA SER A 4 9.92 4.06 3.62
C SER A 4 9.25 4.32 2.28
N LEU A 5 9.23 5.57 1.82
CA LEU A 5 8.66 5.92 0.50
C LEU A 5 9.64 5.48 -0.60
N ILE A 6 9.42 4.28 -1.12
CA ILE A 6 10.29 3.68 -2.15
C ILE A 6 9.89 4.06 -3.58
N SER A 7 8.68 4.59 -3.80
CA SER A 7 8.21 5.01 -5.12
C SER A 7 8.67 6.42 -5.52
N GLY A 8 9.12 7.22 -4.55
CA GLY A 8 9.59 8.59 -4.81
C GLY A 8 11.09 8.66 -5.06
N ARG A 9 11.55 9.86 -5.39
CA ARG A 9 12.97 10.21 -5.49
C ARG A 9 13.40 11.17 -4.36
N ASN A 10 12.67 11.13 -3.24
CA ASN A 10 12.92 11.95 -2.07
C ASN A 10 13.63 11.11 -0.99
N PRO A 11 14.96 11.26 -0.82
CA PRO A 11 15.72 10.49 0.15
C PRO A 11 15.31 10.76 1.60
N GLU A 12 14.73 11.93 1.88
CA GLU A 12 14.24 12.28 3.21
C GLU A 12 13.15 11.33 3.70
N LEU A 13 12.24 10.92 2.81
CA LEU A 13 11.16 9.97 3.13
C LEU A 13 11.53 8.51 2.85
N LEU A 14 12.66 8.28 2.18
CA LEU A 14 13.19 6.94 2.01
C LEU A 14 13.91 6.48 3.28
N ILE A 15 14.80 7.32 3.83
CA ILE A 15 15.64 7.00 5.00
C ILE A 15 15.88 8.16 5.95
N GLY A 16 15.84 9.43 5.51
CA GLY A 16 16.21 10.58 6.31
C GLY A 16 15.47 10.67 7.63
N GLN A 17 14.14 10.60 7.61
CA GLN A 17 13.31 10.60 8.83
C GLN A 17 13.54 9.36 9.70
N HIS A 18 13.97 8.25 9.12
CA HIS A 18 14.29 7.03 9.86
C HIS A 18 15.54 7.21 10.69
N VAL A 19 16.55 7.91 10.17
CA VAL A 19 17.79 8.21 10.90
C VAL A 19 17.49 8.99 12.18
N VAL A 20 16.61 10.00 12.09
CA VAL A 20 16.22 10.82 13.24
C VAL A 20 15.40 10.02 14.28
N SER A 21 14.49 9.18 13.82
CA SER A 21 13.58 8.43 14.70
C SER A 21 14.16 7.12 15.25
N ALA A 22 15.19 6.56 14.61
CA ALA A 22 15.73 5.24 14.94
C ALA A 22 16.12 5.04 16.42
N PRO A 23 16.81 5.98 17.11
CA PRO A 23 17.17 5.79 18.52
C PRO A 23 15.92 5.65 19.42
N PHE A 24 14.88 6.44 19.14
CA PHE A 24 13.63 6.41 19.91
C PHE A 24 12.85 5.11 19.64
N VAL A 25 12.74 4.73 18.37
CA VAL A 25 12.03 3.50 17.96
C VAL A 25 12.75 2.28 18.56
N LYS A 26 14.08 2.21 18.49
CA LYS A 26 14.84 1.10 19.06
C LYS A 26 14.68 1.02 20.60
N LYS A 27 14.67 2.16 21.29
CA LYS A 27 14.48 2.23 22.75
C LYS A 27 13.05 1.84 23.18
N SER A 28 12.05 2.01 22.31
CA SER A 28 10.66 1.69 22.65
C SER A 28 10.39 0.20 22.86
N GLY A 29 11.23 -0.69 22.34
CA GLY A 29 11.04 -2.13 22.37
C GLY A 29 9.90 -2.62 21.46
N LEU A 30 9.30 -1.75 20.66
CA LEU A 30 8.23 -2.13 19.73
C LEU A 30 8.79 -2.98 18.59
N GLU A 31 7.98 -3.93 18.14
CA GLU A 31 8.25 -4.65 16.91
C GLU A 31 8.25 -3.70 15.70
N ILE A 32 9.28 -3.81 14.87
CA ILE A 32 9.44 -2.98 13.68
C ILE A 32 9.14 -3.81 12.44
N MET A 33 8.08 -3.43 11.74
CA MET A 33 7.74 -3.97 10.42
C MET A 33 8.14 -2.94 9.37
N SER A 34 9.36 -3.11 8.79
CA SER A 34 9.84 -2.27 7.69
C SER A 34 8.93 -2.43 6.48
N THR A 35 8.44 -1.33 5.95
CA THR A 35 7.40 -1.33 4.92
C THR A 35 7.80 -0.45 3.75
N GLY A 36 7.91 -1.03 2.57
CA GLY A 36 8.10 -0.29 1.32
C GLY A 36 6.78 0.36 0.90
N TYR A 37 6.67 1.67 1.09
CA TYR A 37 5.47 2.43 0.77
C TYR A 37 5.54 2.97 -0.64
N MET A 38 4.52 2.67 -1.45
CA MET A 38 4.43 3.03 -2.85
C MET A 38 3.17 3.86 -3.10
N VAL A 39 3.34 5.11 -3.50
CA VAL A 39 2.21 5.97 -3.90
C VAL A 39 1.94 5.75 -5.38
N ILE A 40 0.71 5.36 -5.70
CA ILE A 40 0.21 5.13 -7.06
C ILE A 40 -0.73 6.29 -7.44
N ASP A 41 -0.69 6.73 -8.67
CA ASP A 41 -1.58 7.81 -9.14
C ASP A 41 -3.06 7.40 -9.04
N GLY A 42 -3.78 8.07 -8.15
CA GLY A 42 -5.22 7.91 -7.92
C GLY A 42 -6.10 8.84 -8.76
N GLY A 43 -5.55 9.49 -9.79
CA GLY A 43 -6.27 10.38 -10.70
C GLY A 43 -6.50 11.78 -10.16
N ALA A 44 -5.88 12.15 -9.05
CA ALA A 44 -5.84 13.50 -8.50
C ALA A 44 -4.67 13.63 -7.51
N PRO A 45 -4.12 14.83 -7.30
CA PRO A 45 -3.16 15.07 -6.22
C PRO A 45 -3.77 14.69 -4.87
N THR A 46 -2.97 14.02 -4.05
CA THR A 46 -3.35 13.60 -2.70
C THR A 46 -2.47 14.29 -1.66
N THR A 47 -2.89 14.28 -0.40
CA THR A 47 -2.09 14.85 0.69
C THR A 47 -0.70 14.22 0.74
N VAL A 48 -0.60 12.90 0.56
CA VAL A 48 0.70 12.21 0.59
C VAL A 48 1.60 12.64 -0.55
N SER A 49 1.09 12.83 -1.77
CA SER A 49 1.90 13.29 -2.90
C SER A 49 2.38 14.73 -2.71
N TYR A 50 1.54 15.59 -2.12
CA TYR A 50 1.92 16.98 -1.82
C TYR A 50 2.99 17.05 -0.71
N ILE A 51 2.74 16.41 0.44
CA ILE A 51 3.66 16.47 1.60
C ILE A 51 5.00 15.81 1.30
N SER A 52 4.98 14.70 0.54
CA SER A 52 6.20 13.99 0.18
C SER A 52 7.03 14.69 -0.89
N ASN A 53 6.46 15.66 -1.59
CA ASN A 53 7.07 16.26 -2.79
C ASN A 53 7.58 15.19 -3.78
N ALA A 54 6.82 14.10 -3.91
CA ALA A 54 7.15 12.98 -4.77
C ALA A 54 6.02 12.72 -5.76
N SER A 55 6.38 12.52 -7.02
CA SER A 55 5.42 12.12 -8.04
C SER A 55 4.97 10.68 -7.78
N PRO A 56 3.66 10.39 -7.77
CA PRO A 56 3.16 9.03 -7.72
C PRO A 56 3.62 8.19 -8.91
N LEU A 57 3.68 6.87 -8.76
CA LEU A 57 3.84 5.96 -9.87
C LEU A 57 2.61 6.03 -10.79
N PRO A 58 2.79 6.12 -12.13
CA PRO A 58 1.66 6.16 -13.05
C PRO A 58 0.79 4.92 -12.93
N ALA A 59 -0.54 5.11 -12.91
CA ALA A 59 -1.53 4.04 -12.70
C ALA A 59 -1.56 2.98 -13.82
N ASP A 60 -0.98 3.28 -14.99
CA ASP A 60 -0.91 2.40 -16.16
C ASP A 60 0.45 1.69 -16.31
N LYS A 61 1.39 1.91 -15.40
CA LYS A 61 2.75 1.38 -15.48
C LYS A 61 2.98 0.23 -14.49
N ASN A 62 2.31 -0.89 -14.72
CA ASN A 62 2.38 -2.08 -13.86
C ASN A 62 3.82 -2.58 -13.66
N GLU A 63 4.66 -2.53 -14.70
CA GLU A 63 6.05 -2.97 -14.64
C GLU A 63 6.90 -2.08 -13.72
N ILE A 64 6.65 -0.77 -13.69
CA ILE A 64 7.37 0.14 -12.78
C ILE A 64 6.98 -0.17 -11.33
N ALA A 65 5.70 -0.40 -11.07
CA ALA A 65 5.23 -0.78 -9.74
C ALA A 65 5.84 -2.11 -9.30
N MET A 66 5.85 -3.12 -10.17
CA MET A 66 6.47 -4.42 -9.93
C MET A 66 7.96 -4.28 -9.57
N CYS A 67 8.74 -3.62 -10.42
CA CYS A 67 10.18 -3.45 -10.19
C CYS A 67 10.46 -2.66 -8.90
N THR A 68 9.62 -1.69 -8.56
CA THR A 68 9.76 -0.92 -7.32
C THR A 68 9.50 -1.80 -6.09
N ALA A 69 8.46 -2.65 -6.13
CA ALA A 69 8.13 -3.57 -5.05
C ALA A 69 9.26 -4.61 -4.85
N MET A 70 9.75 -5.23 -5.93
CA MET A 70 10.88 -6.17 -5.88
C MET A 70 12.13 -5.53 -5.28
N ALA A 71 12.45 -4.29 -5.67
CA ALA A 71 13.58 -3.56 -5.09
C ALA A 71 13.39 -3.32 -3.59
N GLY A 72 12.17 -3.00 -3.14
CA GLY A 72 11.84 -2.86 -1.73
C GLY A 72 12.07 -4.17 -0.96
N GLU A 73 11.60 -5.29 -1.48
CA GLU A 73 11.83 -6.61 -0.90
C GLU A 73 13.31 -6.97 -0.83
N MET A 74 14.06 -6.77 -1.91
CA MET A 74 15.51 -7.03 -1.96
C MET A 74 16.30 -6.15 -0.97
N LEU A 75 15.77 -4.98 -0.60
CA LEU A 75 16.32 -4.11 0.46
C LEU A 75 15.91 -4.55 1.88
N GLY A 76 15.18 -5.65 2.02
CA GLY A 76 14.78 -6.22 3.30
C GLY A 76 13.50 -5.62 3.89
N MET A 77 12.65 -4.99 3.07
CA MET A 77 11.31 -4.60 3.51
C MET A 77 10.47 -5.84 3.77
N LYS A 78 9.82 -5.89 4.93
CA LYS A 78 9.00 -7.02 5.36
C LYS A 78 7.57 -6.98 4.81
N LEU A 79 7.15 -5.84 4.33
CA LEU A 79 5.83 -5.56 3.77
C LEU A 79 5.98 -4.61 2.58
N ILE A 80 5.13 -4.75 1.57
CA ILE A 80 4.94 -3.74 0.52
C ILE A 80 3.54 -3.14 0.67
N TYR A 81 3.44 -1.81 0.62
CA TYR A 81 2.17 -1.11 0.70
C TYR A 81 1.97 -0.23 -0.52
N MET A 82 1.01 -0.59 -1.37
CA MET A 82 0.56 0.21 -2.51
C MET A 82 -0.64 1.05 -2.09
N ASP A 83 -0.54 2.38 -2.24
CA ASP A 83 -1.59 3.32 -1.83
C ASP A 83 -1.85 4.35 -2.92
N SER A 84 -3.10 4.49 -3.35
CA SER A 84 -3.50 5.58 -4.25
C SER A 84 -3.79 6.90 -3.50
N GLY A 85 -3.63 6.90 -2.18
CA GLY A 85 -3.77 8.07 -1.31
C GLY A 85 -5.20 8.31 -0.82
N SER A 86 -5.29 9.03 0.30
CA SER A 86 -6.57 9.43 0.87
C SER A 86 -7.33 10.34 -0.09
N GLY A 87 -8.60 10.04 -0.34
CA GLY A 87 -9.44 10.80 -1.25
C GLY A 87 -9.21 10.51 -2.75
N ALA A 88 -8.43 9.49 -3.08
CA ALA A 88 -8.20 9.10 -4.47
C ALA A 88 -9.52 8.92 -5.25
N LYS A 89 -9.53 9.40 -6.49
CA LYS A 89 -10.69 9.23 -7.39
C LYS A 89 -10.79 7.81 -7.93
N LYS A 90 -9.62 7.16 -8.10
CA LYS A 90 -9.50 5.80 -8.62
C LYS A 90 -8.72 4.94 -7.65
N ALA A 91 -9.21 3.74 -7.40
CA ALA A 91 -8.46 2.70 -6.72
C ALA A 91 -7.42 2.08 -7.67
N ILE A 92 -6.42 1.43 -7.09
CA ILE A 92 -5.39 0.68 -7.83
C ILE A 92 -6.06 -0.42 -8.66
N SER A 93 -5.59 -0.64 -9.89
CA SER A 93 -6.13 -1.66 -10.78
C SER A 93 -5.75 -3.06 -10.31
N GLU A 94 -6.65 -4.03 -10.52
CA GLU A 94 -6.41 -5.43 -10.23
C GLU A 94 -5.22 -5.98 -11.01
N SER A 95 -5.01 -5.51 -12.23
CA SER A 95 -3.88 -5.93 -13.07
C SER A 95 -2.53 -5.49 -12.48
N MET A 96 -2.45 -4.30 -11.89
CA MET A 96 -1.24 -3.84 -11.20
C MET A 96 -1.02 -4.62 -9.90
N ILE A 97 -2.07 -4.85 -9.11
CA ILE A 97 -1.98 -5.65 -7.88
C ILE A 97 -1.50 -7.07 -8.21
N GLN A 98 -2.11 -7.73 -9.18
CA GLN A 98 -1.73 -9.07 -9.61
C GLN A 98 -0.27 -9.14 -10.09
N LYS A 99 0.17 -8.14 -10.86
CA LYS A 99 1.54 -8.07 -11.36
C LYS A 99 2.55 -7.95 -10.23
N VAL A 100 2.28 -7.09 -9.24
CA VAL A 100 3.14 -6.93 -8.06
C VAL A 100 3.12 -8.20 -7.21
N ALA A 101 1.93 -8.70 -6.85
CA ALA A 101 1.77 -9.87 -6.00
C ALA A 101 2.41 -11.15 -6.58
N SER A 102 2.56 -11.24 -7.90
CA SER A 102 3.21 -12.40 -8.55
C SER A 102 4.74 -12.38 -8.49
N CYS A 103 5.34 -11.29 -8.01
CA CYS A 103 6.79 -11.07 -8.09
C CYS A 103 7.46 -10.74 -6.74
N ILE A 104 6.70 -10.77 -5.64
CA ILE A 104 7.20 -10.58 -4.28
C ILE A 104 6.71 -11.72 -3.39
N ASP A 105 7.51 -12.08 -2.39
CA ASP A 105 7.19 -13.12 -1.40
C ASP A 105 6.72 -12.51 -0.06
N VAL A 106 6.88 -11.19 0.11
CA VAL A 106 6.40 -10.48 1.31
C VAL A 106 4.94 -10.04 1.16
N PRO A 107 4.18 -9.92 2.27
CA PRO A 107 2.78 -9.53 2.20
C PRO A 107 2.55 -8.18 1.51
N LEU A 108 1.52 -8.12 0.67
CA LEU A 108 1.10 -6.94 -0.08
C LEU A 108 -0.12 -6.28 0.57
N ILE A 109 0.06 -5.03 0.98
CA ILE A 109 -1.00 -4.16 1.50
C ILE A 109 -1.48 -3.26 0.36
N VAL A 110 -2.80 -3.13 0.21
CA VAL A 110 -3.40 -2.26 -0.81
C VAL A 110 -4.41 -1.31 -0.18
N GLY A 111 -4.26 -0.02 -0.46
CA GLY A 111 -5.13 1.04 0.05
C GLY A 111 -5.42 2.15 -0.96
N GLY A 112 -6.28 3.06 -0.54
CA GLY A 112 -6.69 4.23 -1.32
C GLY A 112 -7.81 3.93 -2.34
N GLY A 113 -8.81 4.81 -2.38
CA GLY A 113 -9.90 4.75 -3.36
C GLY A 113 -10.86 3.57 -3.27
N ILE A 114 -10.74 2.70 -2.28
CA ILE A 114 -11.64 1.54 -2.07
C ILE A 114 -12.91 2.04 -1.37
N LYS A 115 -14.07 1.85 -2.04
CA LYS A 115 -15.36 2.39 -1.59
C LYS A 115 -16.44 1.33 -1.43
N THR A 116 -16.23 0.13 -1.96
CA THR A 116 -17.22 -0.96 -2.00
C THR A 116 -16.60 -2.28 -1.59
N ALA A 117 -17.43 -3.17 -1.07
CA ALA A 117 -17.06 -4.55 -0.74
C ALA A 117 -16.57 -5.32 -1.98
N GLU A 118 -17.19 -5.08 -3.13
CA GLU A 118 -16.80 -5.70 -4.40
C GLU A 118 -15.36 -5.34 -4.77
N LYS A 119 -14.99 -4.03 -4.67
CA LYS A 119 -13.61 -3.60 -4.98
C LYS A 119 -12.60 -4.20 -4.00
N ALA A 120 -12.95 -4.28 -2.72
CA ALA A 120 -12.12 -4.92 -1.71
C ALA A 120 -11.90 -6.42 -2.03
N TYR A 121 -12.97 -7.13 -2.36
CA TYR A 121 -12.93 -8.53 -2.80
C TYR A 121 -12.01 -8.73 -4.02
N LEU A 122 -12.19 -7.90 -5.07
CA LEU A 122 -11.40 -7.99 -6.30
C LEU A 122 -9.92 -7.72 -6.04
N ASN A 123 -9.58 -6.79 -5.14
CA ASN A 123 -8.20 -6.52 -4.76
C ASN A 123 -7.55 -7.73 -4.05
N CYS A 124 -8.26 -8.39 -3.12
CA CYS A 124 -7.77 -9.62 -2.49
C CYS A 124 -7.62 -10.75 -3.51
N LYS A 125 -8.61 -10.92 -4.40
CA LYS A 125 -8.54 -11.92 -5.48
C LYS A 125 -7.35 -11.68 -6.41
N ALA A 126 -6.97 -10.42 -6.63
CA ALA A 126 -5.80 -10.03 -7.43
C ALA A 126 -4.48 -10.29 -6.70
N GLY A 127 -4.50 -10.57 -5.39
CA GLY A 127 -3.31 -10.95 -4.63
C GLY A 127 -2.93 -10.03 -3.48
N ALA A 128 -3.78 -9.05 -3.11
CA ALA A 128 -3.57 -8.28 -1.90
C ALA A 128 -3.83 -9.14 -0.65
N ASP A 129 -2.91 -9.12 0.31
CA ASP A 129 -3.04 -9.84 1.59
C ASP A 129 -3.76 -8.99 2.64
N VAL A 130 -3.62 -7.67 2.55
CA VAL A 130 -4.25 -6.72 3.49
C VAL A 130 -4.89 -5.59 2.71
N ILE A 131 -6.13 -5.24 3.07
CA ILE A 131 -6.88 -4.12 2.50
C ILE A 131 -7.01 -2.99 3.53
N VAL A 132 -6.67 -1.76 3.11
CA VAL A 132 -6.83 -0.56 3.92
C VAL A 132 -7.95 0.30 3.36
N VAL A 133 -8.98 0.54 4.17
CA VAL A 133 -10.12 1.39 3.84
C VAL A 133 -10.26 2.48 4.90
N GLY A 134 -10.22 3.73 4.48
CA GLY A 134 -10.38 4.90 5.36
C GLY A 134 -11.69 5.64 5.08
N ASN A 135 -11.65 6.63 4.19
CA ASN A 135 -12.73 7.59 3.96
C ASN A 135 -14.14 7.01 3.76
N ALA A 136 -14.27 5.80 3.20
CA ALA A 136 -15.59 5.17 3.03
C ALA A 136 -16.17 4.78 4.39
N ILE A 137 -15.37 4.14 5.24
CA ILE A 137 -15.78 3.69 6.59
C ILE A 137 -16.00 4.87 7.53
N GLU A 138 -15.22 5.95 7.42
CA GLU A 138 -15.41 7.18 8.19
C GLU A 138 -16.77 7.84 7.90
N LYS A 139 -17.27 7.71 6.67
CA LYS A 139 -18.59 8.21 6.26
C LYS A 139 -19.72 7.27 6.61
N ASP A 140 -19.48 5.98 6.53
CA ASP A 140 -20.46 4.94 6.81
C ASP A 140 -19.79 3.71 7.44
N ALA A 141 -19.86 3.64 8.77
CA ALA A 141 -19.29 2.55 9.54
C ALA A 141 -19.96 1.18 9.29
N SER A 142 -21.17 1.14 8.70
CA SER A 142 -21.84 -0.12 8.37
C SER A 142 -21.08 -0.92 7.31
N LEU A 143 -20.31 -0.24 6.45
CA LEU A 143 -19.45 -0.85 5.44
C LEU A 143 -18.37 -1.78 6.01
N ILE A 144 -17.99 -1.64 7.28
CA ILE A 144 -16.97 -2.50 7.91
C ILE A 144 -17.37 -3.97 7.80
N LYS A 145 -18.62 -4.31 8.16
CA LYS A 145 -19.10 -5.70 8.13
C LYS A 145 -19.17 -6.24 6.71
N GLU A 146 -19.67 -5.42 5.79
CA GLU A 146 -19.82 -5.79 4.39
C GLU A 146 -18.47 -6.05 3.73
N ILE A 147 -17.53 -5.12 3.90
CA ILE A 147 -16.18 -5.23 3.36
C ILE A 147 -15.43 -6.42 3.98
N ALA A 148 -15.48 -6.58 5.31
CA ALA A 148 -14.83 -7.69 5.99
C ALA A 148 -15.38 -9.05 5.52
N SER A 149 -16.70 -9.18 5.38
CA SER A 149 -17.32 -10.40 4.86
C SER A 149 -16.88 -10.72 3.45
N ALA A 150 -16.79 -9.71 2.58
CA ALA A 150 -16.34 -9.89 1.21
C ALA A 150 -14.87 -10.34 1.13
N ILE A 151 -13.98 -9.71 1.91
CA ILE A 151 -12.56 -10.06 1.96
C ILE A 151 -12.38 -11.49 2.48
N HIS A 152 -13.06 -11.85 3.58
CA HIS A 152 -12.93 -13.18 4.18
C HIS A 152 -13.57 -14.29 3.34
N SER A 153 -14.37 -13.97 2.32
CA SER A 153 -14.91 -14.95 1.38
C SER A 153 -13.91 -15.36 0.28
N VAL A 154 -12.79 -14.64 0.14
CA VAL A 154 -11.75 -14.99 -0.83
C VAL A 154 -11.02 -16.24 -0.34
N PRO A 155 -10.90 -17.31 -1.15
CA PRO A 155 -10.14 -18.49 -0.77
C PRO A 155 -8.68 -18.13 -0.43
N VAL A 156 -8.22 -18.58 0.73
CA VAL A 156 -6.81 -18.41 1.13
C VAL A 156 -5.93 -19.17 0.15
N LYS A 157 -4.93 -18.51 -0.42
CA LYS A 157 -3.89 -19.21 -1.18
C LYS A 157 -3.15 -20.12 -0.21
N VAL A 158 -3.34 -21.42 -0.36
CA VAL A 158 -2.48 -22.41 0.31
C VAL A 158 -1.16 -22.41 -0.48
N SER A 159 -0.11 -21.84 0.13
CA SER A 159 1.27 -21.90 -0.38
C SER A 159 1.86 -23.28 -0.20
#